data_3d4e3c174300fdf5b7452134c867579d
#
_entry.id   3d4e3c174300fdf5b7452134c867579d
#
_cell.length_a   1.000
_cell.length_b   1.000
_cell.length_c   1.000
_cell.angle_alpha   90.00
_cell.angle_beta   90.00
_cell.angle_gamma   90.00
#
_symmetry.space_group_name_H-M   'P 1'
#
loop_
_entity.id
_entity.type
_entity.pdbx_description
1 polymer ?
#
loop_
_entity_poly.entity_id
_entity_poly.type
_entity_poly.pdbx_seq_one_letter_code
_entity_poly.pdbx_strand_id
1 'polypeptide(L)'
;MNAKRVDLSAGEAFAAAGGIDALMRGIGERARAAAARLANASTNVKNAALLEAASELRRGEAVILAANAEDLRTMREAGSTTAMIDRGTLDPARVAAMASSLEAIAKLPDPVGSLLAEWERPNGLCIQRVRTPLGVVGVIFESRPNVTADAGGLCLKAGNAVILRGGSDTHRSSAAIHACLVAGFRSAKLPEDAVQLVPTTDRAAVGAMLRGLSGALDVIVPRGGKGLVARVQEEARVPVFAHLEGVCHVYVHAPADLDMARRIIVNAKMRRTGICGAAETLLVDKALAGSHLRPLVEALREAGCAIRGDATTRDAVTGIAPATEDDWSAEYLDAILAVRVVDGLDEAIRHIADYGSHHTDAIVTDDAQAAERFMAEVDSAIVLHNASTQFADGGEFGMGAEIGIATGRMHARGPVGVEQLTSFKYRVLGSGQTRP
;
A
#
# COMPACT_ATOMS: atom_id res chain seq x y z
N MET A 1 28.08 4.28 -24.00
CA MET A 1 26.78 4.12 -24.65
C MET A 1 25.94 5.33 -24.29
N ASN A 2 25.50 6.11 -25.27
CA ASN A 2 24.73 7.33 -25.05
C ASN A 2 23.39 6.97 -24.41
N ALA A 3 23.19 7.36 -23.15
CA ALA A 3 21.88 7.35 -22.51
C ALA A 3 20.97 8.27 -23.34
N LYS A 4 20.07 7.70 -24.14
CA LYS A 4 19.02 8.48 -24.79
C LYS A 4 18.23 9.16 -23.68
N ARG A 5 18.25 10.50 -23.64
CA ARG A 5 17.31 11.29 -22.84
C ARG A 5 15.92 10.74 -23.12
N VAL A 6 15.19 10.38 -22.05
CA VAL A 6 13.76 10.03 -22.17
C VAL A 6 13.09 11.27 -22.76
N ASP A 7 12.61 11.15 -23.97
CA ASP A 7 11.99 12.27 -24.69
C ASP A 7 10.54 12.44 -24.20
N LEU A 8 10.39 13.21 -23.15
CA LEU A 8 9.08 13.57 -22.58
C LEU A 8 8.29 14.50 -23.52
N SER A 9 8.98 15.18 -24.46
CA SER A 9 8.36 16.10 -25.42
C SER A 9 7.45 15.39 -26.42
N ALA A 10 7.72 14.13 -26.74
CA ALA A 10 6.89 13.35 -27.66
C ALA A 10 5.50 13.04 -27.09
N GLY A 11 5.39 12.80 -25.77
CA GLY A 11 4.10 12.57 -25.09
C GLY A 11 3.26 13.84 -24.98
N GLU A 12 3.90 14.97 -24.71
CA GLU A 12 3.23 16.28 -24.66
C GLU A 12 2.79 16.74 -26.07
N ALA A 13 3.62 16.50 -27.09
CA ALA A 13 3.26 16.78 -28.48
C ALA A 13 2.10 15.89 -28.99
N PHE A 14 2.06 14.63 -28.58
CA PHE A 14 0.98 13.70 -28.94
C PHE A 14 -0.35 14.05 -28.22
N ALA A 15 -0.29 14.46 -26.96
CA ALA A 15 -1.44 14.96 -26.22
C ALA A 15 -2.02 16.24 -26.85
N ALA A 16 -1.17 17.11 -27.40
CA ALA A 16 -1.59 18.32 -28.12
C ALA A 16 -2.27 18.01 -29.47
N ALA A 17 -1.87 16.93 -30.15
CA ALA A 17 -2.37 16.59 -31.50
C ALA A 17 -3.69 15.77 -31.50
N GLY A 18 -3.96 14.94 -30.46
CA GLY A 18 -5.12 14.06 -30.40
C GLY A 18 -5.98 14.21 -29.14
N GLY A 19 -5.58 15.09 -28.24
CA GLY A 19 -6.20 15.26 -26.93
C GLY A 19 -5.85 14.15 -25.94
N ILE A 20 -6.04 14.43 -24.65
CA ILE A 20 -5.74 13.52 -23.53
C ILE A 20 -6.53 12.20 -23.65
N ASP A 21 -7.78 12.25 -24.07
CA ASP A 21 -8.63 11.04 -24.16
C ASP A 21 -8.10 10.05 -25.22
N ALA A 22 -7.58 10.53 -26.35
CA ALA A 22 -6.98 9.68 -27.38
C ALA A 22 -5.68 9.04 -26.89
N LEU A 23 -4.80 9.83 -26.24
CA LEU A 23 -3.57 9.33 -25.61
C LEU A 23 -3.87 8.23 -24.60
N MET A 24 -4.78 8.50 -23.68
CA MET A 24 -5.12 7.58 -22.59
C MET A 24 -5.83 6.31 -23.10
N ARG A 25 -6.64 6.43 -24.14
CA ARG A 25 -7.24 5.26 -24.83
C ARG A 25 -6.15 4.36 -25.42
N GLY A 26 -5.17 4.93 -26.16
CA GLY A 26 -4.09 4.15 -26.74
C GLY A 26 -3.22 3.48 -25.68
N ILE A 27 -2.97 4.12 -24.53
CA ILE A 27 -2.29 3.52 -23.38
C ILE A 27 -3.09 2.32 -22.86
N GLY A 28 -4.41 2.47 -22.68
CA GLY A 28 -5.30 1.40 -22.22
C GLY A 28 -5.32 0.19 -23.16
N GLU A 29 -5.43 0.43 -24.46
CA GLU A 29 -5.44 -0.64 -25.50
C GLU A 29 -4.12 -1.43 -25.48
N ARG A 30 -2.97 -0.77 -25.44
CA ARG A 30 -1.66 -1.43 -25.36
C ARG A 30 -1.50 -2.20 -24.05
N ALA A 31 -1.93 -1.63 -22.91
CA ALA A 31 -1.88 -2.33 -21.62
C ALA A 31 -2.74 -3.60 -21.62
N ARG A 32 -3.94 -3.55 -22.20
CA ARG A 32 -4.83 -4.72 -22.31
C ARG A 32 -4.21 -5.81 -23.18
N ALA A 33 -3.59 -5.46 -24.30
CA ALA A 33 -2.86 -6.41 -25.16
C ALA A 33 -1.66 -7.03 -24.42
N ALA A 34 -0.91 -6.23 -23.64
CA ALA A 34 0.20 -6.71 -22.83
C ALA A 34 -0.28 -7.65 -21.71
N ALA A 35 -1.35 -7.31 -21.01
CA ALA A 35 -1.94 -8.13 -19.95
C ALA A 35 -2.33 -9.54 -20.44
N ALA A 36 -2.92 -9.64 -21.64
CA ALA A 36 -3.27 -10.91 -22.23
C ALA A 36 -2.04 -11.84 -22.46
N ARG A 37 -0.88 -11.26 -22.78
CA ARG A 37 0.39 -12.00 -22.91
C ARG A 37 0.96 -12.36 -21.54
N LEU A 38 0.94 -11.44 -20.58
CA LEU A 38 1.48 -11.66 -19.23
C LEU A 38 0.72 -12.75 -18.46
N ALA A 39 -0.59 -12.85 -18.65
CA ALA A 39 -1.42 -13.88 -18.01
C ALA A 39 -0.95 -15.32 -18.29
N ASN A 40 -0.19 -15.52 -19.36
CA ASN A 40 0.36 -16.82 -19.78
C ASN A 40 1.90 -16.86 -19.71
N ALA A 41 2.56 -15.82 -19.20
CA ALA A 41 4.00 -15.80 -19.05
C ALA A 41 4.44 -16.77 -17.95
N SER A 42 5.48 -17.55 -18.21
CA SER A 42 6.02 -18.48 -17.21
C SER A 42 6.70 -17.73 -16.06
N THR A 43 6.71 -18.36 -14.89
CA THR A 43 7.40 -17.85 -13.69
C THR A 43 8.87 -17.49 -13.99
N ASN A 44 9.57 -18.33 -14.74
CA ASN A 44 10.98 -18.10 -15.08
C ASN A 44 11.17 -16.82 -15.91
N VAL A 45 10.29 -16.55 -16.85
CA VAL A 45 10.35 -15.34 -17.69
C VAL A 45 10.06 -14.10 -16.87
N LYS A 46 9.05 -14.15 -16.00
CA LYS A 46 8.71 -13.04 -15.08
C LYS A 46 9.88 -12.77 -14.11
N ASN A 47 10.46 -13.82 -13.54
CA ASN A 47 11.60 -13.69 -12.62
C ASN A 47 12.84 -13.13 -13.34
N ALA A 48 13.15 -13.60 -14.55
CA ALA A 48 14.26 -13.06 -15.33
C ALA A 48 14.07 -11.57 -15.63
N ALA A 49 12.85 -11.14 -15.97
CA ALA A 49 12.54 -9.73 -16.21
C ALA A 49 12.75 -8.85 -14.96
N LEU A 50 12.33 -9.36 -13.77
CA LEU A 50 12.51 -8.66 -12.50
C LEU A 50 13.98 -8.51 -12.12
N LEU A 51 14.77 -9.60 -12.26
CA LEU A 51 16.19 -9.59 -11.95
C LEU A 51 16.98 -8.68 -12.90
N GLU A 52 16.64 -8.66 -14.19
CA GLU A 52 17.26 -7.75 -15.14
C GLU A 52 16.84 -6.29 -14.87
N ALA A 53 15.57 -6.04 -14.54
CA ALA A 53 15.12 -4.70 -14.13
C ALA A 53 15.87 -4.21 -12.88
N ALA A 54 16.11 -5.06 -11.90
CA ALA A 54 16.93 -4.75 -10.73
C ALA A 54 18.38 -4.40 -11.11
N SER A 55 18.96 -5.15 -12.05
CA SER A 55 20.28 -4.85 -12.60
C SER A 55 20.32 -3.52 -13.35
N GLU A 56 19.28 -3.21 -14.14
CA GLU A 56 19.15 -1.93 -14.83
C GLU A 56 18.99 -0.74 -13.87
N LEU A 57 18.27 -0.90 -12.75
CA LEU A 57 18.19 0.13 -11.72
C LEU A 57 19.57 0.46 -11.14
N ARG A 58 20.40 -0.55 -10.85
CA ARG A 58 21.77 -0.35 -10.37
C ARG A 58 22.67 0.31 -11.45
N ARG A 59 22.56 -0.12 -12.70
CA ARG A 59 23.30 0.49 -13.82
C ARG A 59 22.88 1.92 -14.08
N GLY A 60 21.60 2.23 -13.93
CA GLY A 60 20.98 3.52 -14.16
C GLY A 60 21.04 4.49 -12.96
N GLU A 61 21.65 4.09 -11.82
CA GLU A 61 21.66 4.89 -10.58
C GLU A 61 22.00 6.36 -10.82
N ALA A 62 23.09 6.64 -11.53
CA ALA A 62 23.53 8.02 -11.78
C ALA A 62 22.48 8.84 -12.56
N VAL A 63 21.77 8.21 -13.51
CA VAL A 63 20.70 8.86 -14.29
C VAL A 63 19.47 9.12 -13.42
N ILE A 64 19.10 8.14 -12.57
CA ILE A 64 17.98 8.25 -11.63
C ILE A 64 18.24 9.37 -10.63
N LEU A 65 19.44 9.43 -10.04
CA LEU A 65 19.80 10.45 -9.05
C LEU A 65 19.88 11.86 -9.69
N ALA A 66 20.37 11.98 -10.91
CA ALA A 66 20.37 13.25 -11.63
C ALA A 66 18.93 13.74 -11.92
N ALA A 67 18.04 12.86 -12.38
CA ALA A 67 16.63 13.16 -12.57
C ALA A 67 15.94 13.56 -11.25
N ASN A 68 16.28 12.88 -10.16
CA ASN A 68 15.72 13.18 -8.83
C ASN A 68 16.20 14.54 -8.31
N ALA A 69 17.46 14.89 -8.52
CA ALA A 69 17.98 16.21 -8.14
C ALA A 69 17.19 17.36 -8.81
N GLU A 70 16.82 17.20 -10.08
CA GLU A 70 15.99 18.18 -10.81
C GLU A 70 14.56 18.25 -10.25
N ASP A 71 13.94 17.10 -9.95
CA ASP A 71 12.61 17.06 -9.33
C ASP A 71 12.63 17.74 -7.96
N LEU A 72 13.61 17.41 -7.10
CA LEU A 72 13.76 18.01 -5.77
C LEU A 72 14.02 19.52 -5.81
N ARG A 73 14.75 20.01 -6.82
CA ARG A 73 14.94 21.44 -7.06
C ARG A 73 13.58 22.11 -7.33
N THR A 74 12.81 21.54 -8.27
CA THR A 74 11.47 22.04 -8.62
C THR A 74 10.51 22.01 -7.41
N MET A 75 10.54 20.94 -6.59
CA MET A 75 9.73 20.83 -5.38
C MET A 75 10.06 21.92 -4.34
N ARG A 76 11.36 22.20 -4.13
CA ARG A 76 11.79 23.28 -3.22
C ARG A 76 11.38 24.66 -3.72
N GLU A 77 11.55 24.94 -5.01
CA GLU A 77 11.13 26.18 -5.66
C GLU A 77 9.59 26.38 -5.55
N ALA A 78 8.82 25.29 -5.62
CA ALA A 78 7.36 25.31 -5.47
C ALA A 78 6.90 25.37 -3.99
N GLY A 79 7.80 25.41 -3.01
CA GLY A 79 7.45 25.47 -1.58
C GLY A 79 6.84 24.19 -1.02
N SER A 80 7.19 23.02 -1.56
CA SER A 80 6.74 21.72 -1.05
C SER A 80 7.17 21.52 0.41
N THR A 81 6.36 20.82 1.20
CA THR A 81 6.66 20.53 2.60
C THR A 81 7.88 19.62 2.74
N THR A 82 8.56 19.69 3.89
CA THR A 82 9.72 18.83 4.19
C THR A 82 9.36 17.34 4.06
N ALA A 83 8.16 16.95 4.48
CA ALA A 83 7.67 15.57 4.37
C ALA A 83 7.49 15.13 2.91
N MET A 84 7.01 16.00 2.02
CA MET A 84 6.91 15.70 0.57
C MET A 84 8.30 15.57 -0.05
N ILE A 85 9.21 16.48 0.29
CA ILE A 85 10.60 16.45 -0.19
C ILE A 85 11.29 15.16 0.25
N ASP A 86 11.18 14.77 1.53
CA ASP A 86 11.77 13.51 2.02
C ASP A 86 11.21 12.29 1.27
N ARG A 87 9.89 12.22 1.07
CA ARG A 87 9.25 11.13 0.32
C ARG A 87 9.71 11.06 -1.14
N GLY A 88 9.93 12.22 -1.76
CA GLY A 88 10.40 12.32 -3.15
C GLY A 88 11.89 12.11 -3.32
N THR A 89 12.67 12.17 -2.23
CA THR A 89 14.13 12.05 -2.28
C THR A 89 14.57 10.62 -2.59
N LEU A 90 15.48 10.49 -3.56
CA LEU A 90 16.23 9.28 -3.82
C LEU A 90 17.71 9.54 -3.51
N ASP A 91 18.35 8.57 -2.91
CA ASP A 91 19.79 8.46 -2.71
C ASP A 91 20.27 7.07 -3.18
N PRO A 92 21.58 6.81 -3.22
CA PRO A 92 22.09 5.49 -3.63
C PRO A 92 21.52 4.32 -2.83
N ALA A 93 21.27 4.50 -1.52
CA ALA A 93 20.70 3.46 -0.68
C ALA A 93 19.24 3.17 -1.06
N ARG A 94 18.44 4.20 -1.34
CA ARG A 94 17.05 4.04 -1.78
C ARG A 94 16.96 3.43 -3.19
N VAL A 95 17.87 3.74 -4.10
CA VAL A 95 17.96 3.09 -5.42
C VAL A 95 18.34 1.61 -5.26
N ALA A 96 19.34 1.30 -4.44
CA ALA A 96 19.72 -0.07 -4.12
C ALA A 96 18.58 -0.85 -3.47
N ALA A 97 17.80 -0.22 -2.59
CA ALA A 97 16.62 -0.82 -1.95
C ALA A 97 15.52 -1.17 -2.98
N MET A 98 15.24 -0.29 -3.97
CA MET A 98 14.31 -0.62 -5.07
C MET A 98 14.76 -1.84 -5.86
N ALA A 99 16.06 -1.94 -6.19
CA ALA A 99 16.60 -3.10 -6.90
C ALA A 99 16.46 -4.38 -6.05
N SER A 100 16.77 -4.31 -4.75
CA SER A 100 16.62 -5.44 -3.82
C SER A 100 15.16 -5.85 -3.63
N SER A 101 14.22 -4.89 -3.66
CA SER A 101 12.78 -5.16 -3.64
C SER A 101 12.35 -6.00 -4.86
N LEU A 102 12.80 -5.64 -6.08
CA LEU A 102 12.51 -6.44 -7.28
C LEU A 102 13.10 -7.85 -7.20
N GLU A 103 14.30 -8.01 -6.64
CA GLU A 103 14.93 -9.31 -6.41
C GLU A 103 14.14 -10.15 -5.37
N ALA A 104 13.63 -9.52 -4.33
CA ALA A 104 12.77 -10.17 -3.35
C ALA A 104 11.45 -10.63 -3.98
N ILE A 105 10.81 -9.77 -4.77
CA ILE A 105 9.58 -10.10 -5.52
C ILE A 105 9.84 -11.27 -6.49
N ALA A 106 10.98 -11.31 -7.15
CA ALA A 106 11.33 -12.43 -8.05
C ALA A 106 11.38 -13.78 -7.33
N LYS A 107 11.76 -13.80 -6.05
CA LYS A 107 11.85 -15.02 -5.22
C LYS A 107 10.49 -15.50 -4.68
N LEU A 108 9.48 -14.65 -4.67
CA LEU A 108 8.15 -15.03 -4.20
C LEU A 108 7.57 -16.16 -5.06
N PRO A 109 6.71 -17.03 -4.50
CA PRO A 109 5.90 -17.94 -5.27
C PRO A 109 5.09 -17.19 -6.34
N ASP A 110 4.96 -17.77 -7.52
CA ASP A 110 4.10 -17.21 -8.56
C ASP A 110 2.64 -17.56 -8.24
N PRO A 111 1.76 -16.57 -8.02
CA PRO A 111 0.38 -16.88 -7.69
C PRO A 111 -0.43 -17.36 -8.89
N VAL A 112 -0.03 -17.01 -10.11
CA VAL A 112 -0.81 -17.31 -11.33
C VAL A 112 -0.83 -18.80 -11.62
N GLY A 113 -2.03 -19.37 -11.75
CA GLY A 113 -2.21 -20.80 -12.01
C GLY A 113 -2.23 -21.67 -10.75
N SER A 114 -2.00 -21.11 -9.56
CA SER A 114 -2.07 -21.87 -8.31
C SER A 114 -3.50 -22.37 -8.05
N LEU A 115 -3.60 -23.65 -7.61
CA LEU A 115 -4.85 -24.29 -7.28
C LEU A 115 -5.30 -23.87 -5.88
N LEU A 116 -6.44 -23.18 -5.77
CA LEU A 116 -7.00 -22.71 -4.50
C LEU A 116 -7.91 -23.75 -3.86
N ALA A 117 -8.66 -24.50 -4.67
CA ALA A 117 -9.55 -25.57 -4.24
C ALA A 117 -9.85 -26.50 -5.41
N GLU A 118 -10.11 -27.78 -5.09
CA GLU A 118 -10.55 -28.78 -6.03
C GLU A 118 -11.61 -29.67 -5.37
N TRP A 119 -12.65 -30.04 -6.12
CA TRP A 119 -13.67 -30.96 -5.65
C TRP A 119 -14.36 -31.66 -6.80
N GLU A 120 -14.83 -32.88 -6.53
CA GLU A 120 -15.61 -33.66 -7.47
C GLU A 120 -17.12 -33.48 -7.26
N ARG A 121 -17.86 -33.63 -8.35
CA ARG A 121 -19.33 -33.66 -8.31
C ARG A 121 -19.87 -35.06 -8.51
N PRO A 122 -21.09 -35.37 -8.02
CA PRO A 122 -21.69 -36.72 -8.17
C PRO A 122 -21.82 -37.20 -9.63
N ASN A 123 -21.84 -36.26 -10.58
CA ASN A 123 -21.91 -36.57 -12.02
C ASN A 123 -20.51 -36.76 -12.65
N GLY A 124 -19.42 -36.80 -11.86
CA GLY A 124 -18.07 -37.03 -12.33
C GLY A 124 -17.35 -35.78 -12.86
N LEU A 125 -17.94 -34.58 -12.71
CA LEU A 125 -17.19 -33.35 -12.99
C LEU A 125 -16.19 -33.07 -11.89
N CYS A 126 -14.93 -32.78 -12.26
CA CYS A 126 -13.93 -32.22 -11.35
C CYS A 126 -13.88 -30.70 -11.53
N ILE A 127 -14.03 -29.95 -10.43
CA ILE A 127 -14.05 -28.49 -10.45
C ILE A 127 -12.82 -27.99 -9.70
N GLN A 128 -12.04 -27.16 -10.38
CA GLN A 128 -10.85 -26.50 -9.84
C GLN A 128 -11.08 -24.99 -9.75
N ARG A 129 -10.72 -24.38 -8.64
CA ARG A 129 -10.62 -22.92 -8.49
C ARG A 129 -9.15 -22.53 -8.58
N VAL A 130 -8.80 -21.77 -9.61
CA VAL A 130 -7.40 -21.48 -9.99
C VAL A 130 -7.18 -19.97 -10.05
N ARG A 131 -6.08 -19.49 -9.46
CA ARG A 131 -5.71 -18.05 -9.46
C ARG A 131 -5.44 -17.55 -10.88
N THR A 132 -5.91 -16.34 -11.16
CA THR A 132 -5.67 -15.60 -12.41
C THR A 132 -5.28 -14.17 -12.12
N PRO A 133 -4.51 -13.50 -13.00
CA PRO A 133 -4.28 -12.06 -12.88
C PRO A 133 -5.59 -11.26 -12.86
N LEU A 134 -5.56 -10.08 -12.27
CA LEU A 134 -6.66 -9.10 -12.36
C LEU A 134 -6.80 -8.57 -13.78
N GLY A 135 -5.68 -8.30 -14.45
CA GLY A 135 -5.62 -7.79 -15.83
C GLY A 135 -4.76 -6.54 -15.94
N VAL A 136 -5.36 -5.35 -15.92
CA VAL A 136 -4.65 -4.07 -15.97
C VAL A 136 -4.89 -3.29 -14.70
N VAL A 137 -3.80 -2.94 -14.01
CA VAL A 137 -3.81 -2.19 -12.76
C VAL A 137 -3.43 -0.74 -13.06
N GLY A 138 -4.24 0.22 -12.61
CA GLY A 138 -3.88 1.64 -12.62
C GLY A 138 -3.30 2.05 -11.28
N VAL A 139 -2.14 2.69 -11.26
CA VAL A 139 -1.52 3.19 -10.01
C VAL A 139 -1.33 4.70 -10.12
N ILE A 140 -1.99 5.44 -9.25
CA ILE A 140 -1.93 6.91 -9.20
C ILE A 140 -1.18 7.29 -7.92
N PHE A 141 -0.03 7.97 -8.05
CA PHE A 141 0.83 8.26 -6.90
C PHE A 141 1.42 9.66 -6.92
N GLU A 142 1.77 10.17 -5.74
CA GLU A 142 2.34 11.50 -5.50
C GLU A 142 3.59 11.38 -4.64
N SER A 143 4.63 12.17 -4.97
CA SER A 143 5.87 12.31 -4.18
C SER A 143 6.54 10.98 -3.77
N ARG A 144 6.40 9.92 -4.57
CA ARG A 144 6.91 8.58 -4.26
C ARG A 144 7.46 7.88 -5.51
N PRO A 145 8.62 8.29 -6.06
CA PRO A 145 9.15 7.73 -7.31
C PRO A 145 9.44 6.23 -7.24
N ASN A 146 9.75 5.68 -6.05
CA ASN A 146 9.93 4.24 -5.80
C ASN A 146 8.70 3.40 -6.16
N VAL A 147 7.48 3.96 -6.05
CA VAL A 147 6.24 3.26 -6.43
C VAL A 147 6.29 2.77 -7.87
N THR A 148 7.05 3.45 -8.75
CA THR A 148 7.25 3.01 -10.13
C THR A 148 7.87 1.60 -10.19
N ALA A 149 8.90 1.33 -9.38
CA ALA A 149 9.55 0.03 -9.32
C ALA A 149 8.70 -1.01 -8.58
N ASP A 150 8.17 -0.65 -7.41
CA ASP A 150 7.40 -1.57 -6.56
C ASP A 150 6.13 -2.04 -7.27
N ALA A 151 5.33 -1.10 -7.80
CA ALA A 151 4.10 -1.42 -8.53
C ALA A 151 4.39 -2.18 -9.84
N GLY A 152 5.42 -1.76 -10.58
CA GLY A 152 5.85 -2.46 -11.80
C GLY A 152 6.23 -3.91 -11.54
N GLY A 153 7.01 -4.16 -10.48
CA GLY A 153 7.48 -5.48 -10.09
C GLY A 153 6.36 -6.39 -9.59
N LEU A 154 5.53 -5.90 -8.67
CA LEU A 154 4.40 -6.67 -8.11
C LEU A 154 3.36 -7.02 -9.18
N CYS A 155 2.99 -6.06 -10.03
CA CYS A 155 2.05 -6.29 -11.12
C CYS A 155 2.58 -7.32 -12.10
N LEU A 156 3.86 -7.21 -12.52
CA LEU A 156 4.47 -8.19 -13.41
C LEU A 156 4.48 -9.59 -12.80
N LYS A 157 4.89 -9.75 -11.54
CA LYS A 157 4.92 -11.05 -10.85
C LYS A 157 3.55 -11.68 -10.78
N ALA A 158 2.50 -10.88 -10.51
CA ALA A 158 1.10 -11.30 -10.50
C ALA A 158 0.49 -11.47 -11.91
N GLY A 159 1.26 -11.25 -12.99
CA GLY A 159 0.82 -11.44 -14.38
C GLY A 159 -0.06 -10.30 -14.90
N ASN A 160 -0.05 -9.13 -14.27
CA ASN A 160 -0.80 -7.95 -14.67
C ASN A 160 0.04 -6.97 -15.48
N ALA A 161 -0.58 -6.25 -16.40
CA ALA A 161 -0.03 -5.00 -16.90
C ALA A 161 -0.34 -3.86 -15.94
N VAL A 162 0.49 -2.82 -15.91
CA VAL A 162 0.31 -1.66 -15.04
C VAL A 162 0.41 -0.35 -15.80
N ILE A 163 -0.49 0.59 -15.51
CA ILE A 163 -0.46 1.96 -15.97
C ILE A 163 -0.16 2.86 -14.77
N LEU A 164 1.01 3.47 -14.79
CA LEU A 164 1.56 4.32 -13.73
C LEU A 164 1.28 5.78 -14.04
N ARG A 165 0.69 6.51 -13.10
CA ARG A 165 0.50 7.96 -13.17
C ARG A 165 1.11 8.61 -11.95
N GLY A 166 2.38 9.03 -12.07
CA GLY A 166 3.09 9.80 -11.04
C GLY A 166 2.65 11.26 -10.98
N GLY A 167 2.84 11.91 -9.85
CA GLY A 167 2.69 13.35 -9.69
C GLY A 167 3.67 14.13 -10.57
N SER A 168 3.42 15.43 -10.76
CA SER A 168 4.33 16.33 -11.47
C SER A 168 5.65 16.57 -10.72
N ASP A 169 5.62 16.35 -9.41
CA ASP A 169 6.70 16.59 -8.45
C ASP A 169 7.88 15.61 -8.59
N THR A 170 7.62 14.37 -9.05
CA THR A 170 8.64 13.32 -9.20
C THR A 170 8.60 12.65 -10.58
N HIS A 171 8.13 13.39 -11.58
CA HIS A 171 7.90 12.85 -12.93
C HIS A 171 9.18 12.40 -13.63
N ARG A 172 10.27 13.17 -13.52
CA ARG A 172 11.57 12.82 -14.15
C ARG A 172 12.18 11.58 -13.50
N SER A 173 12.16 11.51 -12.17
CA SER A 173 12.61 10.34 -11.42
C SER A 173 11.84 9.09 -11.81
N SER A 174 10.50 9.19 -11.85
CA SER A 174 9.62 8.09 -12.25
C SER A 174 9.90 7.63 -13.69
N ALA A 175 10.17 8.56 -14.61
CA ALA A 175 10.51 8.24 -16.00
C ALA A 175 11.86 7.50 -16.11
N ALA A 176 12.86 7.89 -15.33
CA ALA A 176 14.16 7.23 -15.30
C ALA A 176 14.04 5.79 -14.75
N ILE A 177 13.28 5.59 -13.66
CA ILE A 177 13.01 4.26 -13.10
C ILE A 177 12.21 3.40 -14.08
N HIS A 178 11.15 3.95 -14.70
CA HIS A 178 10.35 3.27 -15.70
C HIS A 178 11.19 2.76 -16.88
N ALA A 179 12.15 3.56 -17.37
CA ALA A 179 13.05 3.15 -18.44
C ALA A 179 13.88 1.91 -18.07
N CYS A 180 14.30 1.78 -16.81
CA CYS A 180 15.01 0.59 -16.31
C CYS A 180 14.09 -0.65 -16.30
N LEU A 181 12.82 -0.49 -15.88
CA LEU A 181 11.85 -1.60 -15.91
C LEU A 181 11.60 -2.08 -17.33
N VAL A 182 11.35 -1.13 -18.27
CA VAL A 182 11.13 -1.46 -19.69
C VAL A 182 12.34 -2.20 -20.29
N ALA A 183 13.58 -1.79 -19.96
CA ALA A 183 14.79 -2.47 -20.40
C ALA A 183 14.84 -3.91 -19.87
N GLY A 184 14.54 -4.13 -18.61
CA GLY A 184 14.49 -5.48 -18.02
C GLY A 184 13.42 -6.36 -18.65
N PHE A 185 12.22 -5.82 -18.89
CA PHE A 185 11.11 -6.56 -19.52
C PHE A 185 11.43 -6.94 -20.97
N ARG A 186 12.02 -6.00 -21.71
CA ARG A 186 12.50 -6.24 -23.08
C ARG A 186 13.53 -7.33 -23.14
N SER A 187 14.51 -7.37 -22.23
CA SER A 187 15.55 -8.40 -22.19
C SER A 187 14.98 -9.81 -22.02
N ALA A 188 13.90 -9.93 -21.23
CA ALA A 188 13.15 -11.17 -21.03
C ALA A 188 12.11 -11.45 -22.12
N LYS A 189 12.05 -10.65 -23.19
CA LYS A 189 11.08 -10.75 -24.31
C LYS A 189 9.61 -10.60 -23.87
N LEU A 190 9.37 -9.90 -22.77
CA LEU A 190 8.04 -9.48 -22.36
C LEU A 190 7.62 -8.20 -23.09
N PRO A 191 6.31 -7.92 -23.20
CA PRO A 191 5.86 -6.66 -23.79
C PRO A 191 6.36 -5.45 -22.99
N GLU A 192 6.89 -4.45 -23.67
CA GLU A 192 7.31 -3.19 -23.04
C GLU A 192 6.10 -2.46 -22.45
N ASP A 193 4.93 -2.56 -23.10
CA ASP A 193 3.66 -2.02 -22.61
C ASP A 193 3.07 -2.75 -21.40
N ALA A 194 3.78 -3.76 -20.86
CA ALA A 194 3.44 -4.40 -19.58
C ALA A 194 3.58 -3.42 -18.41
N VAL A 195 4.45 -2.41 -18.54
CA VAL A 195 4.56 -1.29 -17.62
C VAL A 195 4.53 -0.01 -18.43
N GLN A 196 3.54 0.84 -18.22
CA GLN A 196 3.42 2.12 -18.91
C GLN A 196 3.40 3.25 -17.90
N LEU A 197 4.17 4.31 -18.15
CA LEU A 197 4.10 5.57 -17.42
C LEU A 197 3.35 6.59 -18.29
N VAL A 198 2.29 7.18 -17.72
CA VAL A 198 1.54 8.26 -18.40
C VAL A 198 2.48 9.44 -18.66
N PRO A 199 2.73 9.81 -19.93
CA PRO A 199 3.78 10.75 -20.29
C PRO A 199 3.35 12.23 -20.17
N THR A 200 2.35 12.51 -19.33
CA THR A 200 1.86 13.87 -19.10
C THR A 200 1.51 14.10 -17.64
N THR A 201 1.71 15.33 -17.18
CA THR A 201 1.33 15.78 -15.85
C THR A 201 -0.10 16.34 -15.80
N ASP A 202 -0.81 16.40 -16.92
CA ASP A 202 -2.17 16.88 -16.98
C ASP A 202 -3.10 16.04 -16.08
N ARG A 203 -3.88 16.73 -15.25
CA ARG A 203 -4.85 16.11 -14.34
C ARG A 203 -6.03 15.44 -15.05
N ALA A 204 -6.30 15.81 -16.31
CA ALA A 204 -7.32 15.16 -17.12
C ALA A 204 -7.00 13.67 -17.37
N ALA A 205 -5.71 13.29 -17.43
CA ALA A 205 -5.29 11.89 -17.51
C ALA A 205 -5.73 11.08 -16.29
N VAL A 206 -5.69 11.65 -15.09
CA VAL A 206 -6.24 11.01 -13.87
C VAL A 206 -7.74 10.78 -14.02
N GLY A 207 -8.50 11.79 -14.45
CA GLY A 207 -9.93 11.65 -14.72
C GLY A 207 -10.25 10.54 -15.74
N ALA A 208 -9.43 10.40 -16.81
CA ALA A 208 -9.57 9.31 -17.77
C ALA A 208 -9.35 7.93 -17.13
N MET A 209 -8.32 7.79 -16.26
CA MET A 209 -8.08 6.55 -15.50
C MET A 209 -9.25 6.24 -14.56
N LEU A 210 -9.76 7.23 -13.82
CA LEU A 210 -10.89 7.04 -12.91
C LEU A 210 -12.15 6.55 -13.64
N ARG A 211 -12.36 6.96 -14.90
CA ARG A 211 -13.41 6.43 -15.77
C ARG A 211 -13.15 5.02 -16.32
N GLY A 212 -11.97 4.42 -16.02
CA GLY A 212 -11.65 3.05 -16.41
C GLY A 212 -11.10 2.87 -17.82
N LEU A 213 -10.69 3.93 -18.51
CA LEU A 213 -10.10 3.90 -19.86
C LEU A 213 -10.93 3.06 -20.85
N SER A 214 -12.23 3.28 -20.91
CA SER A 214 -13.17 2.54 -21.77
C SER A 214 -13.16 1.03 -21.52
N GLY A 215 -13.00 0.59 -20.27
CA GLY A 215 -12.94 -0.82 -19.86
C GLY A 215 -11.54 -1.45 -19.94
N ALA A 216 -10.52 -0.65 -20.19
CA ALA A 216 -9.14 -1.16 -20.20
C ALA A 216 -8.54 -1.34 -18.80
N LEU A 217 -9.00 -0.60 -17.77
CA LEU A 217 -8.57 -0.77 -16.38
C LEU A 217 -9.51 -1.71 -15.60
N ASP A 218 -8.93 -2.58 -14.79
CA ASP A 218 -9.66 -3.52 -13.92
C ASP A 218 -9.70 -3.04 -12.46
N VAL A 219 -8.66 -2.34 -11.99
CA VAL A 219 -8.55 -1.82 -10.62
C VAL A 219 -7.64 -0.59 -10.59
N ILE A 220 -7.88 0.31 -9.63
CA ILE A 220 -7.02 1.47 -9.35
C ILE A 220 -6.48 1.37 -7.92
N VAL A 221 -5.19 1.74 -7.76
CA VAL A 221 -4.51 1.84 -6.47
C VAL A 221 -3.97 3.26 -6.31
N PRO A 222 -4.56 4.11 -5.46
CA PRO A 222 -4.00 5.42 -5.14
C PRO A 222 -2.89 5.30 -4.09
N ARG A 223 -1.82 6.08 -4.27
CA ARG A 223 -0.66 6.18 -3.35
C ARG A 223 -0.27 7.64 -3.13
N GLY A 224 -1.06 8.37 -2.37
CA GLY A 224 -0.85 9.80 -2.13
C GLY A 224 -1.43 10.27 -0.80
N GLY A 225 -1.63 11.56 -0.66
CA GLY A 225 -2.30 12.14 0.50
C GLY A 225 -3.81 11.92 0.49
N LYS A 226 -4.46 12.22 1.62
CA LYS A 226 -5.91 12.08 1.84
C LYS A 226 -6.75 12.64 0.70
N GLY A 227 -6.40 13.82 0.16
CA GLY A 227 -7.13 14.46 -0.94
C GLY A 227 -7.13 13.66 -2.24
N LEU A 228 -5.99 13.01 -2.62
CA LEU A 228 -5.95 12.14 -3.78
C LEU A 228 -6.79 10.87 -3.54
N VAL A 229 -6.65 10.24 -2.38
CA VAL A 229 -7.35 8.99 -2.08
C VAL A 229 -8.86 9.23 -2.03
N ALA A 230 -9.32 10.28 -1.36
CA ALA A 230 -10.72 10.67 -1.31
C ALA A 230 -11.30 10.88 -2.71
N ARG A 231 -10.60 11.65 -3.54
CA ARG A 231 -11.01 11.88 -4.93
C ARG A 231 -11.13 10.58 -5.73
N VAL A 232 -10.14 9.66 -5.57
CA VAL A 232 -10.19 8.36 -6.27
C VAL A 232 -11.37 7.53 -5.80
N GLN A 233 -11.64 7.48 -4.49
CA GLN A 233 -12.78 6.72 -3.96
C GLN A 233 -14.14 7.29 -4.40
N GLU A 234 -14.25 8.61 -4.54
CA GLU A 234 -15.47 9.29 -4.95
C GLU A 234 -15.73 9.18 -6.47
N GLU A 235 -14.69 9.40 -7.30
CA GLU A 235 -14.84 9.53 -8.75
C GLU A 235 -14.60 8.22 -9.53
N ALA A 236 -13.95 7.19 -8.93
CA ALA A 236 -13.60 5.98 -9.65
C ALA A 236 -14.84 5.15 -10.05
N ARG A 237 -14.85 4.70 -11.31
CA ARG A 237 -15.86 3.79 -11.87
C ARG A 237 -15.34 2.36 -12.03
N VAL A 238 -14.20 2.08 -11.45
CA VAL A 238 -13.56 0.77 -11.36
C VAL A 238 -13.23 0.46 -9.90
N PRO A 239 -13.10 -0.79 -9.50
CA PRO A 239 -12.67 -1.15 -8.14
C PRO A 239 -11.41 -0.40 -7.69
N VAL A 240 -11.33 -0.08 -6.39
CA VAL A 240 -10.21 0.66 -5.81
C VAL A 240 -9.65 -0.11 -4.62
N PHE A 241 -8.34 -0.30 -4.58
CA PHE A 241 -7.63 -0.78 -3.40
C PHE A 241 -7.02 0.44 -2.68
N ALA A 242 -7.61 0.86 -1.58
CA ALA A 242 -7.19 2.04 -0.86
C ALA A 242 -7.51 1.98 0.63
N HIS A 243 -6.81 2.81 1.39
CA HIS A 243 -7.25 3.33 2.67
C HIS A 243 -7.20 4.86 2.61
N LEU A 244 -8.10 5.52 3.31
CA LEU A 244 -8.15 6.98 3.35
C LEU A 244 -7.20 7.52 4.43
N GLU A 245 -7.24 6.88 5.60
CA GLU A 245 -6.51 7.25 6.81
C GLU A 245 -6.09 6.00 7.57
N GLY A 246 -5.05 6.13 8.43
CA GLY A 246 -4.56 5.11 9.33
C GLY A 246 -4.78 5.51 10.80
N VAL A 247 -6.02 5.59 11.28
CA VAL A 247 -6.33 5.79 12.70
C VAL A 247 -6.21 4.45 13.41
N CYS A 248 -5.00 4.13 13.88
CA CYS A 248 -4.67 2.85 14.50
C CYS A 248 -4.70 2.95 16.02
N HIS A 249 -5.15 1.88 16.69
CA HIS A 249 -5.26 1.81 18.14
C HIS A 249 -4.34 0.74 18.74
N VAL A 250 -3.86 1.03 19.95
CA VAL A 250 -3.29 0.02 20.84
C VAL A 250 -4.14 0.00 22.11
N TYR A 251 -4.78 -1.12 22.39
CA TYR A 251 -5.56 -1.35 23.60
C TYR A 251 -4.77 -2.20 24.59
N VAL A 252 -4.56 -1.70 25.80
CA VAL A 252 -3.91 -2.43 26.91
C VAL A 252 -5.01 -2.93 27.85
N HIS A 253 -5.25 -4.24 27.82
CA HIS A 253 -6.30 -4.93 28.56
C HIS A 253 -5.76 -5.72 29.78
N ALA A 254 -6.52 -5.79 30.86
CA ALA A 254 -6.14 -6.53 32.07
C ALA A 254 -6.39 -8.06 31.92
N PRO A 255 -5.44 -8.93 32.35
CA PRO A 255 -4.09 -8.58 32.78
C PRO A 255 -3.15 -8.32 31.61
N ALA A 256 -2.17 -7.42 31.79
CA ALA A 256 -1.13 -7.16 30.81
C ALA A 256 0.23 -6.97 31.50
N ASP A 257 1.30 -7.45 30.87
CA ASP A 257 2.65 -7.12 31.28
C ASP A 257 2.97 -5.66 30.94
N LEU A 258 3.34 -4.85 31.96
CA LEU A 258 3.59 -3.42 31.80
C LEU A 258 4.77 -3.14 30.88
N ASP A 259 5.86 -3.91 30.98
CA ASP A 259 7.08 -3.67 30.19
C ASP A 259 6.84 -4.03 28.73
N MET A 260 6.06 -5.08 28.43
CA MET A 260 5.63 -5.41 27.10
C MET A 260 4.75 -4.31 26.52
N ALA A 261 3.73 -3.86 27.25
CA ALA A 261 2.82 -2.79 26.82
C ALA A 261 3.59 -1.51 26.51
N ARG A 262 4.56 -1.13 27.39
CA ARG A 262 5.43 0.04 27.22
C ARG A 262 6.28 -0.06 25.95
N ARG A 263 6.93 -1.20 25.69
CA ARG A 263 7.71 -1.40 24.47
C ARG A 263 6.85 -1.32 23.22
N ILE A 264 5.69 -1.95 23.25
CA ILE A 264 4.76 -1.98 22.11
C ILE A 264 4.25 -0.59 21.78
N ILE A 265 3.73 0.17 22.77
CA ILE A 265 3.12 1.47 22.47
C ILE A 265 4.16 2.52 22.05
N VAL A 266 5.34 2.54 22.67
CA VAL A 266 6.40 3.45 22.26
C VAL A 266 6.87 3.12 20.83
N ASN A 267 7.05 1.85 20.50
CA ASN A 267 7.39 1.45 19.14
C ASN A 267 6.24 1.76 18.16
N ALA A 268 5.00 1.44 18.50
CA ALA A 268 3.83 1.66 17.65
C ALA A 268 3.66 3.13 17.25
N LYS A 269 3.97 4.07 18.14
CA LYS A 269 3.88 5.50 17.82
C LYS A 269 5.20 6.09 17.32
N MET A 270 6.32 5.85 18.03
CA MET A 270 7.52 6.67 17.89
C MET A 270 8.59 6.09 16.94
N ARG A 271 8.50 4.82 16.54
CA ARG A 271 9.43 4.25 15.54
C ARG A 271 9.38 5.04 14.23
N ARG A 272 8.18 5.37 13.75
CA ARG A 272 7.97 6.17 12.55
C ARG A 272 6.56 6.78 12.60
N THR A 273 6.46 8.04 12.93
CA THR A 273 5.18 8.73 13.18
C THR A 273 4.36 8.99 11.92
N GLY A 274 5.02 9.20 10.77
CA GLY A 274 4.39 9.63 9.51
C GLY A 274 3.92 8.50 8.59
N ILE A 275 3.62 7.31 9.12
CA ILE A 275 3.08 6.17 8.36
C ILE A 275 1.69 5.78 8.87
N CYS A 276 0.85 5.24 8.00
CA CYS A 276 -0.52 4.84 8.31
C CYS A 276 -0.66 3.73 9.37
N GLY A 277 0.41 2.95 9.62
CA GLY A 277 0.46 1.94 10.69
C GLY A 277 0.91 2.49 12.05
N ALA A 278 1.20 3.80 12.16
CA ALA A 278 1.52 4.40 13.46
C ALA A 278 0.26 4.45 14.34
N ALA A 279 0.42 4.14 15.64
CA ALA A 279 -0.68 4.29 16.58
C ALA A 279 -1.09 5.75 16.71
N GLU A 280 -2.38 6.04 16.68
CA GLU A 280 -2.94 7.38 16.88
C GLU A 280 -3.72 7.47 18.21
N THR A 281 -4.17 6.32 18.74
CA THR A 281 -4.86 6.26 20.03
C THR A 281 -4.35 5.09 20.89
N LEU A 282 -4.07 5.38 22.15
CA LEU A 282 -3.86 4.41 23.22
C LEU A 282 -5.13 4.29 24.06
N LEU A 283 -5.70 3.10 24.10
CA LEU A 283 -6.79 2.76 25.01
C LEU A 283 -6.22 1.97 26.21
N VAL A 284 -6.58 2.34 27.42
CA VAL A 284 -6.14 1.66 28.64
C VAL A 284 -7.35 1.18 29.42
N ASP A 285 -7.37 -0.13 29.76
CA ASP A 285 -8.40 -0.70 30.60
C ASP A 285 -8.46 0.03 31.96
N LYS A 286 -9.64 0.39 32.40
CA LYS A 286 -9.90 1.02 33.68
C LYS A 286 -9.31 0.24 34.87
N ALA A 287 -9.31 -1.10 34.78
CA ALA A 287 -8.67 -1.95 35.77
C ALA A 287 -7.16 -1.73 35.90
N LEU A 288 -6.52 -1.25 34.84
CA LEU A 288 -5.09 -0.94 34.78
C LEU A 288 -4.76 0.55 34.98
N ALA A 289 -5.76 1.42 35.11
CA ALA A 289 -5.54 2.88 35.21
C ALA A 289 -4.62 3.27 36.36
N GLY A 290 -4.71 2.60 37.50
CA GLY A 290 -3.89 2.87 38.69
C GLY A 290 -2.43 2.38 38.57
N SER A 291 -2.15 1.40 37.72
CA SER A 291 -0.83 0.76 37.63
C SER A 291 -0.09 1.03 36.31
N HIS A 292 -0.79 1.08 35.19
CA HIS A 292 -0.18 1.13 33.84
C HIS A 292 -0.26 2.51 33.20
N LEU A 293 -1.37 3.26 33.39
CA LEU A 293 -1.62 4.50 32.66
C LEU A 293 -0.48 5.50 32.77
N ARG A 294 -0.06 5.85 34.00
CA ARG A 294 1.03 6.79 34.21
C ARG A 294 2.35 6.34 33.60
N PRO A 295 2.85 5.11 33.84
CA PRO A 295 4.10 4.62 33.24
C PRO A 295 4.08 4.61 31.70
N LEU A 296 2.94 4.27 31.07
CA LEU A 296 2.82 4.25 29.62
C LEU A 296 2.87 5.69 29.03
N VAL A 297 2.13 6.62 29.65
CA VAL A 297 2.13 8.03 29.23
C VAL A 297 3.49 8.68 29.42
N GLU A 298 4.16 8.43 30.55
CA GLU A 298 5.51 8.96 30.82
C GLU A 298 6.53 8.42 29.82
N ALA A 299 6.50 7.14 29.48
CA ALA A 299 7.40 6.55 28.48
C ALA A 299 7.21 7.17 27.08
N LEU A 300 5.98 7.46 26.67
CA LEU A 300 5.68 8.16 25.42
C LEU A 300 6.22 9.60 25.43
N ARG A 301 6.06 10.32 26.55
CA ARG A 301 6.57 11.68 26.72
C ARG A 301 8.11 11.73 26.73
N GLU A 302 8.75 10.77 27.40
CA GLU A 302 10.21 10.61 27.38
C GLU A 302 10.73 10.35 25.95
N ALA A 303 9.96 9.64 25.13
CA ALA A 303 10.26 9.45 23.70
C ALA A 303 9.95 10.67 22.82
N GLY A 304 9.43 11.77 23.39
CA GLY A 304 9.14 13.01 22.67
C GLY A 304 7.71 13.10 22.12
N CYS A 305 6.78 12.23 22.57
CA CYS A 305 5.38 12.25 22.12
C CYS A 305 4.56 13.27 22.93
N ALA A 306 3.81 14.13 22.25
CA ALA A 306 2.80 14.96 22.85
C ALA A 306 1.52 14.14 23.09
N ILE A 307 0.91 14.29 24.28
CA ILE A 307 -0.25 13.49 24.68
C ILE A 307 -1.48 14.37 24.76
N ARG A 308 -2.60 13.85 24.22
CA ARG A 308 -3.95 14.39 24.40
C ARG A 308 -4.76 13.37 25.18
N GLY A 309 -5.16 13.70 26.41
CA GLY A 309 -5.78 12.77 27.33
C GLY A 309 -7.22 13.08 27.68
N ASP A 310 -8.01 12.05 27.92
CA ASP A 310 -9.31 12.16 28.59
C ASP A 310 -9.16 12.70 30.03
N ALA A 311 -10.27 12.90 30.74
CA ALA A 311 -10.26 13.40 32.10
C ALA A 311 -9.44 12.50 33.05
N THR A 312 -9.60 11.18 32.96
CA THR A 312 -8.89 10.21 33.79
C THR A 312 -7.38 10.24 33.57
N THR A 313 -6.96 10.36 32.31
CA THR A 313 -5.54 10.49 31.95
C THR A 313 -4.94 11.78 32.50
N ARG A 314 -5.65 12.88 32.41
CA ARG A 314 -5.22 14.19 32.91
C ARG A 314 -5.14 14.25 34.45
N ASP A 315 -6.05 13.57 35.13
CA ASP A 315 -6.01 13.44 36.59
C ASP A 315 -4.83 12.57 37.05
N ALA A 316 -4.50 11.52 36.27
CA ALA A 316 -3.38 10.64 36.57
C ALA A 316 -2.03 11.28 36.27
N VAL A 317 -1.89 12.10 35.21
CA VAL A 317 -0.63 12.66 34.75
C VAL A 317 -0.79 14.17 34.50
N THR A 318 0.01 14.98 35.22
CA THR A 318 -0.03 16.45 35.08
C THR A 318 0.58 16.93 33.77
N GLY A 319 0.06 18.06 33.26
CA GLY A 319 0.58 18.70 32.06
C GLY A 319 0.17 18.02 30.74
N ILE A 320 -0.86 17.19 30.75
CA ILE A 320 -1.48 16.58 29.56
C ILE A 320 -2.53 17.55 28.99
N ALA A 321 -2.47 17.79 27.67
CA ALA A 321 -3.49 18.53 26.97
C ALA A 321 -4.82 17.74 26.93
N PRO A 322 -5.99 18.43 27.04
CA PRO A 322 -7.27 17.74 26.93
C PRO A 322 -7.45 17.18 25.52
N ALA A 323 -7.92 15.94 25.43
CA ALA A 323 -8.46 15.40 24.18
C ALA A 323 -9.84 16.00 23.92
N THR A 324 -10.12 16.27 22.67
CA THR A 324 -11.43 16.66 22.14
C THR A 324 -12.05 15.48 21.38
N GLU A 325 -13.29 15.61 20.96
CA GLU A 325 -13.96 14.58 20.17
C GLU A 325 -13.22 14.29 18.84
N ASP A 326 -12.68 15.34 18.22
CA ASP A 326 -11.94 15.22 16.96
C ASP A 326 -10.64 14.43 17.11
N ASP A 327 -10.04 14.41 18.30
CA ASP A 327 -8.80 13.69 18.56
C ASP A 327 -8.95 12.16 18.44
N TRP A 328 -10.15 11.63 18.67
CA TRP A 328 -10.41 10.20 18.61
C TRP A 328 -10.37 9.62 17.19
N SER A 329 -10.67 10.45 16.18
CA SER A 329 -10.62 10.07 14.77
C SER A 329 -9.48 10.76 14.00
N ALA A 330 -8.53 11.36 14.71
CA ALA A 330 -7.41 12.07 14.08
C ALA A 330 -6.27 11.15 13.68
N GLU A 331 -5.87 11.17 12.41
CA GLU A 331 -4.57 10.68 11.96
C GLU A 331 -3.58 11.83 12.05
N TYR A 332 -2.80 11.92 13.14
CA TYR A 332 -1.87 13.03 13.38
C TYR A 332 -0.67 13.01 12.43
N LEU A 333 -0.18 11.82 12.06
CA LEU A 333 1.06 11.65 11.28
C LEU A 333 2.29 12.37 11.89
N ASP A 334 2.25 12.59 13.20
CA ASP A 334 3.24 13.33 13.98
C ASP A 334 3.43 12.67 15.35
N ALA A 335 4.37 13.15 16.13
CA ALA A 335 4.63 12.71 17.51
C ALA A 335 3.53 13.19 18.49
N ILE A 336 2.29 12.86 18.19
CA ILE A 336 1.08 13.17 18.99
C ILE A 336 0.26 11.89 19.12
N LEU A 337 -0.27 11.60 20.32
CA LEU A 337 -1.10 10.43 20.60
C LEU A 337 -2.28 10.81 21.49
N ALA A 338 -3.47 10.34 21.13
CA ALA A 338 -4.63 10.41 22.01
C ALA A 338 -4.59 9.26 23.04
N VAL A 339 -5.04 9.51 24.28
CA VAL A 339 -5.08 8.50 25.35
C VAL A 339 -6.43 8.53 26.03
N ARG A 340 -7.10 7.38 26.10
CA ARG A 340 -8.41 7.21 26.73
C ARG A 340 -8.43 6.00 27.65
N VAL A 341 -9.03 6.15 28.81
CA VAL A 341 -9.36 5.03 29.71
C VAL A 341 -10.75 4.52 29.38
N VAL A 342 -10.85 3.20 29.15
CA VAL A 342 -12.09 2.51 28.74
C VAL A 342 -12.53 1.49 29.78
N ASP A 343 -13.83 1.26 29.90
CA ASP A 343 -14.42 0.30 30.84
C ASP A 343 -14.47 -1.11 30.23
N GLY A 344 -13.28 -1.70 30.10
CA GLY A 344 -13.10 -3.06 29.59
C GLY A 344 -13.13 -3.20 28.06
N LEU A 345 -13.15 -4.47 27.64
CA LEU A 345 -13.01 -4.88 26.24
C LEU A 345 -14.16 -4.37 25.35
N ASP A 346 -15.40 -4.37 25.86
CA ASP A 346 -16.57 -3.97 25.08
C ASP A 346 -16.52 -2.48 24.69
N GLU A 347 -16.06 -1.61 25.60
CA GLU A 347 -15.92 -0.19 25.28
C GLU A 347 -14.74 0.04 24.34
N ALA A 348 -13.64 -0.69 24.48
CA ALA A 348 -12.51 -0.61 23.58
C ALA A 348 -12.91 -0.98 22.15
N ILE A 349 -13.61 -2.10 21.95
CA ILE A 349 -14.10 -2.54 20.63
C ILE A 349 -15.06 -1.51 20.03
N ARG A 350 -15.99 -0.95 20.81
CA ARG A 350 -16.89 0.12 20.34
C ARG A 350 -16.13 1.36 19.94
N HIS A 351 -15.17 1.81 20.76
CA HIS A 351 -14.35 2.97 20.43
C HIS A 351 -13.62 2.79 19.08
N ILE A 352 -13.00 1.62 18.86
CA ILE A 352 -12.34 1.30 17.61
C ILE A 352 -13.33 1.27 16.43
N ALA A 353 -14.53 0.75 16.64
CA ALA A 353 -15.57 0.71 15.61
C ALA A 353 -16.08 2.12 15.24
N ASP A 354 -16.22 3.01 16.23
CA ASP A 354 -16.79 4.34 16.06
C ASP A 354 -15.77 5.34 15.48
N TYR A 355 -14.49 5.23 15.86
CA TYR A 355 -13.46 6.23 15.52
C TYR A 355 -12.32 5.70 14.65
N GLY A 356 -12.16 4.39 14.55
CA GLY A 356 -11.10 3.76 13.78
C GLY A 356 -11.30 3.84 12.27
N SER A 357 -10.21 3.67 11.55
CA SER A 357 -10.18 3.67 10.08
C SER A 357 -10.24 2.28 9.45
N HIS A 358 -10.46 1.24 10.24
CA HIS A 358 -10.36 -0.17 9.85
C HIS A 358 -8.98 -0.57 9.29
N HIS A 359 -7.92 0.15 9.68
CA HIS A 359 -6.58 -0.09 9.18
C HIS A 359 -5.86 -1.15 10.01
N THR A 360 -5.41 -0.80 11.21
CA THR A 360 -4.61 -1.69 12.05
C THR A 360 -4.87 -1.41 13.53
N ASP A 361 -5.28 -2.42 14.28
CA ASP A 361 -5.55 -2.30 15.71
C ASP A 361 -4.90 -3.44 16.48
N ALA A 362 -4.43 -3.16 17.69
CA ALA A 362 -3.70 -4.10 18.52
C ALA A 362 -4.28 -4.18 19.93
N ILE A 363 -4.33 -5.39 20.49
CA ILE A 363 -4.55 -5.63 21.92
C ILE A 363 -3.24 -6.09 22.57
N VAL A 364 -2.96 -5.58 23.77
CA VAL A 364 -1.86 -6.04 24.62
C VAL A 364 -2.48 -6.64 25.88
N THR A 365 -2.36 -7.97 26.04
CA THR A 365 -2.96 -8.70 27.18
C THR A 365 -2.34 -10.08 27.34
N ASP A 366 -2.38 -10.62 28.55
CA ASP A 366 -2.08 -12.02 28.87
C ASP A 366 -3.37 -12.88 28.96
N ASP A 367 -4.56 -12.27 28.80
CA ASP A 367 -5.84 -12.98 28.73
C ASP A 367 -6.09 -13.47 27.30
N ALA A 368 -5.93 -14.78 27.10
CA ALA A 368 -6.12 -15.41 25.79
C ALA A 368 -7.57 -15.31 25.28
N GLN A 369 -8.58 -15.31 26.18
CA GLN A 369 -9.98 -15.19 25.76
C GLN A 369 -10.32 -13.78 25.31
N ALA A 370 -9.82 -12.77 26.03
CA ALA A 370 -9.95 -11.37 25.61
C ALA A 370 -9.24 -11.11 24.28
N ALA A 371 -8.04 -11.68 24.09
CA ALA A 371 -7.30 -11.58 22.83
C ALA A 371 -8.07 -12.22 21.65
N GLU A 372 -8.56 -13.46 21.83
CA GLU A 372 -9.35 -14.16 20.80
C GLU A 372 -10.60 -13.38 20.43
N ARG A 373 -11.33 -12.87 21.43
CA ARG A 373 -12.53 -12.06 21.22
C ARG A 373 -12.22 -10.74 20.49
N PHE A 374 -11.17 -10.02 20.90
CA PHE A 374 -10.72 -8.80 20.23
C PHE A 374 -10.38 -9.04 18.75
N MET A 375 -9.62 -10.12 18.50
CA MET A 375 -9.22 -10.47 17.12
C MET A 375 -10.42 -10.91 16.25
N ALA A 376 -11.49 -11.41 16.85
CA ALA A 376 -12.70 -11.80 16.12
C ALA A 376 -13.67 -10.63 15.88
N GLU A 377 -13.80 -9.71 16.85
CA GLU A 377 -14.82 -8.66 16.83
C GLU A 377 -14.34 -7.33 16.23
N VAL A 378 -13.02 -7.03 16.29
CA VAL A 378 -12.46 -5.82 15.67
C VAL A 378 -12.40 -5.99 14.17
N ASP A 379 -13.16 -5.16 13.44
CA ASP A 379 -13.24 -5.21 11.98
C ASP A 379 -12.19 -4.32 11.31
N SER A 380 -10.91 -4.67 11.50
CA SER A 380 -9.80 -3.98 10.85
C SER A 380 -9.06 -4.90 9.87
N ALA A 381 -8.36 -4.30 8.91
CA ALA A 381 -7.61 -5.05 7.90
C ALA A 381 -6.48 -5.87 8.53
N ILE A 382 -5.92 -5.35 9.63
CA ILE A 382 -4.88 -6.01 10.41
C ILE A 382 -5.26 -5.90 11.89
N VAL A 383 -5.35 -7.03 12.58
CA VAL A 383 -5.61 -7.10 14.03
C VAL A 383 -4.47 -7.85 14.67
N LEU A 384 -3.87 -7.28 15.71
CA LEU A 384 -2.65 -7.77 16.33
C LEU A 384 -2.85 -8.11 17.81
N HIS A 385 -2.23 -9.17 18.26
CA HIS A 385 -2.12 -9.53 19.68
C HIS A 385 -0.66 -9.46 20.10
N ASN A 386 -0.36 -8.65 21.14
CA ASN A 386 0.97 -8.48 21.73
C ASN A 386 2.05 -8.08 20.71
N ALA A 387 1.69 -7.27 19.71
CA ALA A 387 2.59 -6.78 18.69
C ALA A 387 2.32 -5.30 18.35
N SER A 388 3.35 -4.62 17.88
CA SER A 388 3.27 -3.22 17.47
C SER A 388 2.50 -3.07 16.15
N THR A 389 1.67 -2.03 16.03
CA THR A 389 0.99 -1.68 14.77
C THR A 389 1.95 -1.35 13.63
N GLN A 390 3.24 -1.09 13.92
CA GLN A 390 4.30 -0.86 12.93
C GLN A 390 4.64 -2.10 12.09
N PHE A 391 4.16 -3.29 12.47
CA PHE A 391 4.25 -4.49 11.65
C PHE A 391 3.23 -4.52 10.50
N ALA A 392 2.34 -3.54 10.39
CA ALA A 392 1.43 -3.37 9.26
C ALA A 392 2.19 -2.96 7.98
N ASP A 393 2.92 -3.90 7.40
CA ASP A 393 3.82 -3.71 6.27
C ASP A 393 3.96 -5.04 5.49
N GLY A 394 3.87 -4.99 4.16
CA GLY A 394 3.96 -6.19 3.33
C GLY A 394 5.32 -6.86 3.37
N GLY A 395 6.40 -6.13 3.61
CA GLY A 395 7.74 -6.69 3.82
C GLY A 395 7.82 -7.49 5.10
N GLU A 396 7.28 -6.95 6.21
CA GLU A 396 7.21 -7.62 7.52
C GLU A 396 6.29 -8.87 7.47
N PHE A 397 5.26 -8.86 6.61
CA PHE A 397 4.38 -10.03 6.40
C PHE A 397 4.97 -11.08 5.44
N GLY A 398 6.19 -10.89 4.97
CA GLY A 398 6.84 -11.83 4.05
C GLY A 398 6.31 -11.77 2.62
N MET A 399 5.60 -10.70 2.25
CA MET A 399 5.06 -10.48 0.91
C MET A 399 6.09 -9.85 -0.06
N GLY A 400 7.33 -9.62 0.39
CA GLY A 400 8.44 -9.01 -0.34
C GLY A 400 8.30 -7.51 -0.54
N ALA A 401 7.13 -7.05 -0.95
CA ALA A 401 6.72 -5.65 -1.06
C ALA A 401 5.19 -5.56 -1.07
N GLU A 402 4.67 -4.34 -0.97
CA GLU A 402 3.25 -4.05 -1.15
C GLU A 402 3.05 -2.86 -2.09
N ILE A 403 1.96 -2.89 -2.85
CA ILE A 403 1.54 -1.74 -3.67
C ILE A 403 0.76 -0.70 -2.85
N GLY A 404 0.32 -1.09 -1.66
CA GLY A 404 -0.43 -0.30 -0.67
C GLY A 404 -1.14 -1.20 0.31
N ILE A 405 -1.81 -0.61 1.30
CA ILE A 405 -2.71 -1.30 2.23
C ILE A 405 -4.14 -0.91 1.86
N ALA A 406 -5.05 -1.87 1.87
CA ALA A 406 -6.46 -1.62 1.59
C ALA A 406 -7.32 -1.99 2.82
N THR A 407 -8.26 -1.12 3.19
CA THR A 407 -9.14 -1.34 4.35
C THR A 407 -10.53 -1.83 3.96
N GLY A 408 -10.89 -1.71 2.67
CA GLY A 408 -12.18 -2.18 2.14
C GLY A 408 -12.34 -3.69 2.25
N ARG A 409 -13.58 -4.15 2.49
CA ARG A 409 -13.89 -5.59 2.60
C ARG A 409 -13.89 -6.33 1.27
N MET A 410 -14.14 -5.62 0.16
CA MET A 410 -14.14 -6.18 -1.19
C MET A 410 -12.75 -6.18 -1.76
N HIS A 411 -12.36 -7.35 -2.17
CA HIS A 411 -11.13 -7.93 -2.65
C HIS A 411 -9.91 -7.05 -2.50
N ALA A 412 -8.93 -7.64 -1.92
CA ALA A 412 -7.73 -7.22 -1.24
C ALA A 412 -8.01 -6.32 -0.04
N ARG A 413 -7.90 -6.91 1.15
CA ARG A 413 -7.90 -6.24 2.44
C ARG A 413 -6.55 -6.50 3.14
N GLY A 414 -5.97 -5.48 3.76
CA GLY A 414 -4.62 -5.52 4.30
C GLY A 414 -3.56 -5.14 3.26
N PRO A 415 -2.28 -5.52 3.46
CA PRO A 415 -1.21 -5.27 2.51
C PRO A 415 -1.50 -5.94 1.16
N VAL A 416 -1.37 -5.19 0.07
CA VAL A 416 -1.65 -5.66 -1.29
C VAL A 416 -0.34 -6.11 -1.94
N GLY A 417 -0.02 -7.40 -1.79
CA GLY A 417 1.10 -8.07 -2.42
C GLY A 417 0.72 -8.79 -3.71
N VAL A 418 1.57 -9.72 -4.17
CA VAL A 418 1.38 -10.43 -5.44
C VAL A 418 0.12 -11.30 -5.47
N GLU A 419 -0.27 -11.92 -4.35
CA GLU A 419 -1.49 -12.74 -4.28
C GLU A 419 -2.75 -11.89 -4.39
N GLN A 420 -2.78 -10.73 -3.71
CA GLN A 420 -3.90 -9.80 -3.69
C GLN A 420 -4.12 -9.13 -5.05
N LEU A 421 -3.09 -9.09 -5.90
CA LEU A 421 -3.17 -8.65 -7.30
C LEU A 421 -3.68 -9.74 -8.25
N THR A 422 -4.31 -10.78 -7.70
CA THR A 422 -4.94 -11.87 -8.47
C THR A 422 -6.41 -12.04 -8.08
N SER A 423 -7.17 -12.65 -8.98
CA SER A 423 -8.50 -13.19 -8.73
C SER A 423 -8.48 -14.70 -8.98
N PHE A 424 -9.60 -15.32 -9.30
CA PHE A 424 -9.65 -16.72 -9.66
C PHE A 424 -10.67 -16.98 -10.78
N LYS A 425 -10.49 -18.11 -11.47
CA LYS A 425 -11.48 -18.69 -12.35
C LYS A 425 -11.73 -20.15 -12.00
N TYR A 426 -12.85 -20.68 -12.46
CA TYR A 426 -13.13 -22.10 -12.38
C TYR A 426 -12.68 -22.82 -13.64
N ARG A 427 -11.98 -23.95 -13.48
CA ARG A 427 -11.77 -24.94 -14.52
C ARG A 427 -12.69 -26.11 -14.22
N VAL A 428 -13.44 -26.55 -15.20
CA VAL A 428 -14.35 -27.71 -15.07
C VAL A 428 -13.88 -28.78 -16.01
N LEU A 429 -13.46 -29.92 -15.45
CA LEU A 429 -12.96 -31.06 -16.19
C LEU A 429 -14.08 -32.11 -16.22
N GLY A 430 -14.43 -32.55 -17.41
CA GLY A 430 -15.48 -33.52 -17.63
C GLY A 430 -15.09 -34.54 -18.70
N SER A 431 -15.93 -35.55 -18.90
CA SER A 431 -15.80 -36.61 -19.89
C SER A 431 -17.06 -36.75 -20.77
N GLY A 432 -17.79 -35.62 -20.97
CA GLY A 432 -19.02 -35.59 -21.81
C GLY A 432 -20.32 -35.45 -21.02
N GLN A 433 -20.26 -35.10 -19.75
CA GLN A 433 -21.45 -34.87 -18.93
C GLN A 433 -22.33 -33.75 -19.53
N THR A 434 -23.62 -33.99 -19.60
CA THR A 434 -24.65 -33.02 -19.98
C THR A 434 -25.55 -32.70 -18.78
N ARG A 435 -26.13 -31.52 -18.77
CA ARG A 435 -27.15 -31.17 -17.80
C ARG A 435 -28.51 -31.61 -18.36
N PRO A 436 -29.34 -32.32 -17.56
CA PRO A 436 -30.69 -32.71 -18.00
C PRO A 436 -31.61 -31.50 -18.24
#